data_0ea7ef726056ad1bf3f241db409e4de5
#
_entry.id   0ea7ef726056ad1bf3f241db409e4de5
#
_cell.length_a   1.000
_cell.length_b   1.000
_cell.length_c   1.000
_cell.angle_alpha   90.00
_cell.angle_beta   90.00
_cell.angle_gamma   90.00
#
_symmetry.space_group_name_H-M   'P 1'
#
loop_
_entity.id
_entity.type
_entity.pdbx_description
1 polymer ?
#
loop_
_entity_poly.entity_id
_entity_poly.type
_entity_poly.pdbx_seq_one_letter_code
_entity_poly.pdbx_strand_id
1 'polypeptide(L)'
;MRKTPLLAAIVLSVAVGAPRFAAAIETNGPAPPSPQQSTQPSGTTTTKHKTKKEKTGSAEKFLNDWHKAYALVYDKDDYVGGIAVLRAMGYDDNVDVATLIGYASRKLGRYDDAKYWYDKALAADPNHALTWSYYGMWQAEQGNVLKAKDDLEKVHMICGNTECREYVALKEVIDGTRTY
;
A
#
# COMPACT_ATOMS: atom_id res chain seq x y z
N MET A 1 10.31 12.64 -78.84
CA MET A 1 9.03 12.92 -78.16
C MET A 1 8.54 11.63 -77.51
N ARG A 2 8.86 11.42 -76.23
CA ARG A 2 8.38 10.22 -75.45
C ARG A 2 7.53 10.74 -74.31
N LYS A 3 6.25 10.39 -74.35
CA LYS A 3 5.27 10.71 -73.29
C LYS A 3 5.38 9.65 -72.21
N THR A 4 5.69 10.03 -70.98
CA THR A 4 5.64 9.19 -69.78
C THR A 4 4.27 9.31 -69.11
N PRO A 5 3.58 8.20 -68.78
CA PRO A 5 2.35 8.29 -68.02
C PRO A 5 2.62 8.43 -66.53
N LEU A 6 1.86 9.32 -65.90
CA LEU A 6 1.82 9.57 -64.47
C LEU A 6 1.03 8.44 -63.79
N LEU A 7 1.70 7.65 -62.97
CA LEU A 7 1.03 6.65 -62.10
C LEU A 7 0.58 7.36 -60.82
N ALA A 8 -0.73 7.48 -60.66
CA ALA A 8 -1.35 7.93 -59.43
C ALA A 8 -1.35 6.79 -58.41
N ALA A 9 -0.58 6.96 -57.34
CA ALA A 9 -0.57 6.05 -56.19
C ALA A 9 -1.77 6.39 -55.29
N ILE A 10 -2.75 5.51 -55.26
CA ILE A 10 -3.85 5.55 -54.27
C ILE A 10 -3.32 5.05 -52.95
N VAL A 11 -3.13 5.94 -51.97
CA VAL A 11 -2.82 5.58 -50.60
C VAL A 11 -4.13 5.18 -49.91
N LEU A 12 -4.30 3.87 -49.70
CA LEU A 12 -5.40 3.31 -48.95
C LEU A 12 -5.05 3.42 -47.46
N SER A 13 -5.62 4.41 -46.75
CA SER A 13 -5.49 4.55 -45.31
C SER A 13 -6.37 3.50 -44.63
N VAL A 14 -5.74 2.41 -44.19
CA VAL A 14 -6.37 1.45 -43.29
C VAL A 14 -6.37 2.04 -41.87
N ALA A 15 -7.51 2.52 -41.43
CA ALA A 15 -7.72 2.87 -40.01
C ALA A 15 -7.79 1.57 -39.20
N VAL A 16 -6.67 1.20 -38.56
CA VAL A 16 -6.66 0.14 -37.57
C VAL A 16 -7.28 0.70 -36.31
N GLY A 17 -8.56 0.40 -36.12
CA GLY A 17 -9.25 0.62 -34.85
C GLY A 17 -8.65 -0.26 -33.77
N ALA A 18 -7.89 0.33 -32.86
CA ALA A 18 -7.46 -0.36 -31.66
C ALA A 18 -8.68 -0.65 -30.76
N PRO A 19 -8.88 -1.90 -30.31
CA PRO A 19 -9.87 -2.17 -29.29
C PRO A 19 -9.44 -1.48 -27.99
N ARG A 20 -10.26 -0.55 -27.51
CA ARG A 20 -10.14 -0.02 -26.15
C ARG A 20 -10.60 -1.13 -25.21
N PHE A 21 -9.67 -1.94 -24.75
CA PHE A 21 -9.89 -2.70 -23.53
C PHE A 21 -9.94 -1.69 -22.39
N ALA A 22 -11.14 -1.35 -21.96
CA ALA A 22 -11.35 -0.80 -20.63
C ALA A 22 -11.04 -1.96 -19.67
N ALA A 23 -9.79 -2.05 -19.23
CA ALA A 23 -9.44 -2.86 -18.09
C ALA A 23 -10.16 -2.22 -16.88
N ALA A 24 -11.22 -2.87 -16.44
CA ALA A 24 -11.74 -2.64 -15.11
C ALA A 24 -10.59 -2.93 -14.15
N ILE A 25 -10.00 -1.88 -13.58
CA ILE A 25 -9.06 -2.01 -12.47
C ILE A 25 -9.93 -2.47 -11.31
N GLU A 26 -9.92 -3.78 -11.06
CA GLU A 26 -10.40 -4.30 -9.79
C GLU A 26 -9.48 -3.72 -8.71
N THR A 27 -9.97 -2.72 -7.99
CA THR A 27 -9.32 -2.13 -6.82
C THR A 27 -9.41 -3.14 -5.67
N ASN A 28 -8.66 -4.23 -5.77
CA ASN A 28 -8.42 -5.12 -4.66
C ASN A 28 -7.31 -4.52 -3.77
N GLY A 29 -7.62 -3.38 -3.16
CA GLY A 29 -6.86 -2.92 -2.00
C GLY A 29 -6.95 -3.98 -0.90
N PRO A 30 -5.90 -4.16 -0.08
CA PRO A 30 -5.98 -5.05 1.06
C PRO A 30 -7.13 -4.64 1.96
N ALA A 31 -7.96 -5.60 2.40
CA ALA A 31 -9.01 -5.33 3.38
C ALA A 31 -8.41 -4.59 4.60
N PRO A 32 -9.13 -3.62 5.17
CA PRO A 32 -8.60 -2.87 6.31
C PRO A 32 -8.21 -3.87 7.42
N PRO A 33 -6.98 -3.82 7.94
CA PRO A 33 -6.63 -4.61 9.11
C PRO A 33 -7.56 -4.23 10.25
N SER A 34 -8.15 -5.22 10.89
CA SER A 34 -8.87 -4.98 12.15
C SER A 34 -7.86 -4.47 13.17
N PRO A 35 -8.17 -3.39 13.93
CA PRO A 35 -7.24 -2.85 14.90
C PRO A 35 -6.83 -3.95 15.89
N GLN A 36 -5.58 -4.37 15.88
CA GLN A 36 -5.06 -5.27 16.90
C GLN A 36 -5.01 -4.50 18.21
N GLN A 37 -5.81 -4.93 19.18
CA GLN A 37 -5.73 -4.44 20.54
C GLN A 37 -4.38 -4.80 21.12
N SER A 38 -3.51 -3.80 21.27
CA SER A 38 -2.30 -3.93 22.07
C SER A 38 -2.71 -4.31 23.49
N THR A 39 -2.31 -5.49 23.94
CA THR A 39 -2.48 -5.95 25.31
C THR A 39 -1.59 -5.11 26.24
N GLN A 40 -2.21 -4.19 26.96
CA GLN A 40 -1.55 -3.42 28.02
C GLN A 40 -1.52 -4.24 29.30
N PRO A 41 -0.41 -4.26 30.07
CA PRO A 41 -0.35 -4.97 31.32
C PRO A 41 -1.23 -4.31 32.38
N SER A 42 -1.92 -5.18 33.12
CA SER A 42 -2.85 -4.86 34.20
C SER A 42 -2.17 -4.18 35.37
N GLY A 43 -2.52 -2.93 35.65
CA GLY A 43 -2.23 -2.23 36.89
C GLY A 43 -3.56 -1.78 37.52
N THR A 44 -3.93 -2.41 38.63
CA THR A 44 -5.13 -2.12 39.40
C THR A 44 -5.02 -0.77 40.10
N THR A 45 -5.93 0.17 39.87
CA THR A 45 -6.48 1.04 40.93
C THR A 45 -7.75 1.76 40.45
N THR A 46 -8.73 1.75 41.30
CA THR A 46 -10.12 2.16 41.22
C THR A 46 -10.29 3.66 40.94
N THR A 47 -10.86 4.02 39.76
CA THR A 47 -11.67 5.24 39.61
C THR A 47 -12.71 5.00 38.50
N LYS A 48 -13.90 4.58 38.90
CA LYS A 48 -15.03 4.23 38.00
C LYS A 48 -15.80 5.46 37.57
N HIS A 49 -16.07 5.54 36.31
CA HIS A 49 -17.14 6.21 35.55
C HIS A 49 -16.79 7.33 34.55
N LYS A 50 -15.71 8.10 34.68
CA LYS A 50 -15.38 9.13 33.68
C LYS A 50 -14.48 8.56 32.53
N THR A 51 -13.64 7.60 32.86
CA THR A 51 -12.63 7.01 31.97
C THR A 51 -13.22 6.14 30.85
N LYS A 52 -14.39 5.53 31.02
CA LYS A 52 -14.98 4.62 30.03
C LYS A 52 -15.54 5.37 28.82
N LYS A 53 -16.18 6.54 29.02
CA LYS A 53 -16.76 7.35 27.94
C LYS A 53 -15.68 8.06 27.11
N GLU A 54 -14.59 8.46 27.75
CA GLU A 54 -13.46 9.12 27.10
C GLU A 54 -12.63 8.15 26.25
N LYS A 55 -12.39 6.93 26.73
CA LYS A 55 -11.74 5.86 25.96
C LYS A 55 -12.57 5.42 24.75
N THR A 56 -13.89 5.35 24.88
CA THR A 56 -14.79 4.99 23.77
C THR A 56 -14.74 6.06 22.67
N GLY A 57 -14.82 7.34 23.04
CA GLY A 57 -14.78 8.45 22.07
C GLY A 57 -13.44 8.55 21.32
N SER A 58 -12.32 8.24 21.99
CA SER A 58 -11.00 8.24 21.33
C SER A 58 -10.84 7.06 20.36
N ALA A 59 -11.36 5.88 20.70
CA ALA A 59 -11.33 4.72 19.82
C ALA A 59 -12.23 4.91 18.58
N GLU A 60 -13.42 5.45 18.76
CA GLU A 60 -14.33 5.77 17.64
C GLU A 60 -13.71 6.83 16.72
N LYS A 61 -13.06 7.86 17.28
CA LYS A 61 -12.36 8.87 16.49
C LYS A 61 -11.21 8.24 15.70
N PHE A 62 -10.41 7.38 16.32
CA PHE A 62 -9.33 6.66 15.63
C PHE A 62 -9.88 5.87 14.45
N LEU A 63 -10.92 5.07 14.64
CA LEU A 63 -11.52 4.26 13.58
C LEU A 63 -12.07 5.11 12.43
N ASN A 64 -12.76 6.20 12.74
CA ASN A 64 -13.29 7.10 11.72
C ASN A 64 -12.19 7.76 10.89
N ASP A 65 -11.15 8.26 11.54
CA ASP A 65 -10.01 8.89 10.85
C ASP A 65 -9.21 7.85 10.06
N TRP A 66 -9.04 6.64 10.60
CA TRP A 66 -8.42 5.52 9.91
C TRP A 66 -9.17 5.14 8.63
N HIS A 67 -10.49 4.91 8.71
CA HIS A 67 -11.30 4.59 7.53
C HIS A 67 -11.26 5.69 6.49
N LYS A 68 -11.29 6.96 6.93
CA LYS A 68 -11.14 8.10 6.04
C LYS A 68 -9.80 8.10 5.31
N ALA A 69 -8.70 7.89 6.03
CA ALA A 69 -7.37 7.84 5.44
C ALA A 69 -7.23 6.65 4.49
N TYR A 70 -7.74 5.48 4.88
CA TYR A 70 -7.75 4.28 4.07
C TYR A 70 -8.47 4.49 2.74
N ALA A 71 -9.68 5.07 2.78
CA ALA A 71 -10.44 5.37 1.57
C ALA A 71 -9.76 6.42 0.68
N LEU A 72 -9.07 7.42 1.26
CA LEU A 72 -8.27 8.37 0.48
C LEU A 72 -7.14 7.66 -0.26
N VAL A 73 -6.43 6.76 0.43
CA VAL A 73 -5.25 6.09 -0.12
C VAL A 73 -5.61 5.02 -1.16
N TYR A 74 -6.60 4.15 -0.86
CA TYR A 74 -6.86 2.98 -1.70
C TYR A 74 -8.02 3.14 -2.68
N ASP A 75 -9.04 3.94 -2.33
CA ASP A 75 -10.23 4.09 -3.18
C ASP A 75 -10.13 5.32 -4.11
N LYS A 76 -9.33 6.32 -3.71
CA LYS A 76 -9.25 7.61 -4.41
C LYS A 76 -7.85 7.95 -4.93
N ASP A 77 -6.83 7.16 -4.62
CA ASP A 77 -5.42 7.45 -4.90
C ASP A 77 -4.97 8.84 -4.40
N ASP A 78 -5.70 9.42 -3.43
CA ASP A 78 -5.33 10.68 -2.77
C ASP A 78 -4.32 10.42 -1.65
N TYR A 79 -3.10 10.09 -2.05
CA TYR A 79 -2.01 9.78 -1.12
C TYR A 79 -1.63 10.96 -0.24
N VAL A 80 -1.70 12.19 -0.78
CA VAL A 80 -1.40 13.40 -0.02
C VAL A 80 -2.45 13.63 1.06
N GLY A 81 -3.73 13.55 0.71
CA GLY A 81 -4.84 13.66 1.65
C GLY A 81 -4.81 12.55 2.70
N GLY A 82 -4.53 11.32 2.28
CA GLY A 82 -4.39 10.17 3.18
C GLY A 82 -3.29 10.38 4.21
N ILE A 83 -2.08 10.77 3.79
CA ILE A 83 -0.96 11.10 4.70
C ILE A 83 -1.36 12.22 5.66
N ALA A 84 -2.01 13.28 5.17
CA ALA A 84 -2.42 14.39 6.03
C ALA A 84 -3.38 13.94 7.14
N VAL A 85 -4.36 13.08 6.83
CA VAL A 85 -5.28 12.52 7.84
C VAL A 85 -4.52 11.64 8.83
N LEU A 86 -3.67 10.71 8.36
CA LEU A 86 -2.89 9.81 9.22
C LEU A 86 -1.98 10.58 10.19
N ARG A 87 -1.30 11.60 9.70
CA ARG A 87 -0.46 12.46 10.55
C ARG A 87 -1.26 13.25 11.59
N ALA A 88 -2.45 13.75 11.20
CA ALA A 88 -3.33 14.48 12.10
C ALA A 88 -3.93 13.60 13.21
N MET A 89 -3.94 12.28 13.03
CA MET A 89 -4.37 11.33 14.06
C MET A 89 -3.42 11.33 15.27
N GLY A 90 -2.13 11.60 15.07
CA GLY A 90 -1.11 11.60 16.13
C GLY A 90 -0.72 10.20 16.63
N TYR A 91 -0.91 9.17 15.81
CA TYR A 91 -0.57 7.77 16.13
C TYR A 91 0.61 7.28 15.29
N ASP A 92 1.64 8.09 15.16
CA ASP A 92 2.82 7.80 14.32
C ASP A 92 3.59 6.53 14.73
N ASP A 93 3.44 6.06 15.96
CA ASP A 93 4.06 4.83 16.48
C ASP A 93 3.14 3.60 16.34
N ASN A 94 1.93 3.77 15.79
CA ASN A 94 1.07 2.65 15.44
C ASN A 94 1.57 2.03 14.14
N VAL A 95 1.76 0.70 14.13
CA VAL A 95 2.35 -0.02 13.00
C VAL A 95 1.53 0.14 11.72
N ASP A 96 0.19 0.09 11.80
CA ASP A 96 -0.68 0.21 10.63
C ASP A 96 -0.64 1.64 10.06
N VAL A 97 -0.67 2.66 10.93
CA VAL A 97 -0.58 4.07 10.55
C VAL A 97 0.75 4.34 9.85
N ALA A 98 1.87 3.92 10.44
CA ALA A 98 3.19 4.09 9.85
C ALA A 98 3.31 3.33 8.51
N THR A 99 2.80 2.10 8.43
CA THR A 99 2.80 1.31 7.20
C THR A 99 2.03 2.00 6.08
N LEU A 100 0.84 2.54 6.38
CA LEU A 100 0.02 3.21 5.37
C LEU A 100 0.62 4.55 4.91
N ILE A 101 1.28 5.29 5.80
CA ILE A 101 2.05 6.49 5.41
C ILE A 101 3.22 6.09 4.51
N GLY A 102 3.95 5.02 4.84
CA GLY A 102 5.03 4.49 4.01
C GLY A 102 4.55 4.10 2.62
N TYR A 103 3.44 3.37 2.54
CA TYR A 103 2.81 3.01 1.27
C TYR A 103 2.43 4.24 0.43
N ALA A 104 1.71 5.19 1.02
CA ALA A 104 1.28 6.40 0.33
C ALA A 104 2.49 7.26 -0.13
N SER A 105 3.54 7.34 0.70
CA SER A 105 4.79 8.03 0.35
C SER A 105 5.48 7.37 -0.84
N ARG A 106 5.54 6.02 -0.88
CA ARG A 106 6.06 5.26 -2.01
C ARG A 106 5.28 5.55 -3.29
N LYS A 107 3.95 5.55 -3.23
CA LYS A 107 3.07 5.85 -4.38
C LYS A 107 3.28 7.28 -4.91
N LEU A 108 3.69 8.21 -4.07
CA LEU A 108 4.08 9.58 -4.45
C LEU A 108 5.53 9.67 -4.98
N GLY A 109 6.28 8.57 -5.05
CA GLY A 109 7.71 8.58 -5.41
C GLY A 109 8.62 9.19 -4.33
N ARG A 110 8.12 9.40 -3.11
CA ARG A 110 8.88 9.91 -1.96
C ARG A 110 9.57 8.74 -1.27
N TYR A 111 10.58 8.18 -1.91
CA TYR A 111 11.19 6.91 -1.50
C TYR A 111 11.92 6.96 -0.17
N ASP A 112 12.57 8.09 0.18
CA ASP A 112 13.22 8.26 1.48
C ASP A 112 12.19 8.34 2.61
N ASP A 113 11.08 9.05 2.40
CA ASP A 113 9.96 9.09 3.34
C ASP A 113 9.35 7.69 3.52
N ALA A 114 9.14 6.96 2.42
CA ALA A 114 8.59 5.60 2.46
C ALA A 114 9.48 4.68 3.30
N LYS A 115 10.79 4.72 3.07
CA LYS A 115 11.76 3.95 3.85
C LYS A 115 11.70 4.29 5.34
N TYR A 116 11.71 5.58 5.68
CA TYR A 116 11.62 6.03 7.07
C TYR A 116 10.37 5.48 7.77
N TRP A 117 9.22 5.53 7.10
CA TRP A 117 7.96 5.07 7.69
C TRP A 117 7.88 3.55 7.80
N TYR A 118 8.44 2.79 6.84
CA TYR A 118 8.55 1.32 6.96
C TYR A 118 9.50 0.92 8.08
N ASP A 119 10.65 1.56 8.22
CA ASP A 119 11.58 1.32 9.33
C ASP A 119 10.90 1.59 10.67
N LYS A 120 10.13 2.68 10.77
CA LYS A 120 9.38 3.03 11.96
C LYS A 120 8.29 1.99 12.29
N ALA A 121 7.55 1.53 11.29
CA ALA A 121 6.55 0.48 11.45
C ALA A 121 7.18 -0.82 11.96
N LEU A 122 8.31 -1.25 11.37
CA LEU A 122 9.01 -2.46 11.78
C LEU A 122 9.71 -2.34 13.14
N ALA A 123 10.04 -1.13 13.56
CA ALA A 123 10.50 -0.89 14.93
C ALA A 123 9.36 -1.05 15.96
N ALA A 124 8.12 -0.71 15.58
CA ALA A 124 6.94 -0.91 16.42
C ALA A 124 6.49 -2.38 16.46
N ASP A 125 6.50 -3.06 15.31
CA ASP A 125 6.19 -4.50 15.19
C ASP A 125 7.09 -5.17 14.14
N PRO A 126 8.17 -5.85 14.56
CA PRO A 126 9.06 -6.58 13.66
C PRO A 126 8.41 -7.76 12.92
N ASN A 127 7.25 -8.22 13.38
CA ASN A 127 6.51 -9.33 12.79
C ASN A 127 5.29 -8.89 11.97
N HIS A 128 5.23 -7.63 11.57
CA HIS A 128 4.12 -7.12 10.75
C HIS A 128 4.31 -7.50 9.28
N ALA A 129 3.67 -8.58 8.83
CA ALA A 129 3.82 -9.14 7.48
C ALA A 129 3.52 -8.11 6.37
N LEU A 130 2.49 -7.27 6.55
CA LEU A 130 2.11 -6.25 5.56
C LEU A 130 3.23 -5.22 5.35
N THR A 131 3.89 -4.78 6.44
CA THR A 131 5.01 -3.84 6.32
C THR A 131 6.17 -4.47 5.56
N TRP A 132 6.55 -5.71 5.89
CA TRP A 132 7.60 -6.43 5.16
C TRP A 132 7.25 -6.61 3.68
N SER A 133 6.00 -6.94 3.36
CA SER A 133 5.54 -7.03 1.98
C SER A 133 5.71 -5.71 1.24
N TYR A 134 5.24 -4.60 1.79
CA TYR A 134 5.36 -3.29 1.15
C TYR A 134 6.80 -2.78 1.08
N TYR A 135 7.63 -3.10 2.07
CA TYR A 135 9.04 -2.75 2.07
C TYR A 135 9.80 -3.54 0.99
N GLY A 136 9.52 -4.85 0.87
CA GLY A 136 10.09 -5.69 -0.20
C GLY A 136 9.68 -5.20 -1.58
N MET A 137 8.43 -4.80 -1.76
CA MET A 137 7.97 -4.18 -3.00
C MET A 137 8.74 -2.88 -3.31
N TRP A 138 8.94 -2.02 -2.31
CA TRP A 138 9.76 -0.82 -2.46
C TRP A 138 11.21 -1.17 -2.84
N GLN A 139 11.80 -2.21 -2.23
CA GLN A 139 13.13 -2.70 -2.60
C GLN A 139 13.18 -3.15 -4.07
N ALA A 140 12.17 -3.89 -4.52
CA ALA A 140 12.09 -4.35 -5.90
C ALA A 140 12.00 -3.18 -6.90
N GLU A 141 11.20 -2.17 -6.60
CA GLU A 141 11.09 -0.94 -7.40
C GLU A 141 12.42 -0.16 -7.51
N GLN A 142 13.24 -0.21 -6.45
CA GLN A 142 14.58 0.40 -6.45
C GLN A 142 15.64 -0.50 -7.13
N GLY A 143 15.25 -1.62 -7.74
CA GLY A 143 16.16 -2.59 -8.35
C GLY A 143 16.90 -3.50 -7.35
N ASN A 144 16.59 -3.41 -6.06
CA ASN A 144 17.19 -4.18 -4.99
C ASN A 144 16.53 -5.57 -4.84
N VAL A 145 16.45 -6.34 -5.93
CA VAL A 145 15.70 -7.62 -5.98
C VAL A 145 16.18 -8.63 -4.93
N LEU A 146 17.46 -8.67 -4.60
CA LEU A 146 17.96 -9.57 -3.57
C LEU A 146 17.37 -9.22 -2.19
N LYS A 147 17.33 -7.95 -1.83
CA LYS A 147 16.70 -7.50 -0.57
C LYS A 147 15.20 -7.75 -0.57
N ALA A 148 14.52 -7.55 -1.71
CA ALA A 148 13.11 -7.89 -1.83
C ALA A 148 12.84 -9.37 -1.56
N LYS A 149 13.75 -10.27 -1.97
CA LYS A 149 13.67 -11.72 -1.67
C LYS A 149 13.94 -12.01 -0.19
N ASP A 150 14.86 -11.29 0.44
CA ASP A 150 15.09 -11.42 1.89
C ASP A 150 13.83 -10.98 2.67
N ASP A 151 13.16 -9.91 2.23
CA ASP A 151 11.90 -9.44 2.81
C ASP A 151 10.75 -10.45 2.55
N LEU A 152 10.71 -11.10 1.39
CA LEU A 152 9.75 -12.16 1.08
C LEU A 152 9.91 -13.36 2.04
N GLU A 153 11.15 -13.73 2.36
CA GLU A 153 11.42 -14.79 3.33
C GLU A 153 10.98 -14.38 4.75
N LYS A 154 11.11 -13.10 5.12
CA LYS A 154 10.51 -12.58 6.37
C LYS A 154 9.00 -12.76 6.39
N VAL A 155 8.31 -12.39 5.30
CA VAL A 155 6.87 -12.59 5.18
C VAL A 155 6.51 -14.07 5.29
N HIS A 156 7.26 -14.96 4.63
CA HIS A 156 7.05 -16.41 4.72
C HIS A 156 7.16 -16.92 6.17
N MET A 157 8.21 -16.52 6.88
CA MET A 157 8.39 -16.92 8.28
C MET A 157 7.27 -16.42 9.18
N ILE A 158 6.79 -15.20 8.97
CA ILE A 158 5.70 -14.61 9.77
C ILE A 158 4.36 -15.30 9.48
N CYS A 159 4.05 -15.53 8.20
CA CYS A 159 2.80 -16.19 7.79
C CYS A 159 2.79 -17.70 8.09
N GLY A 160 3.96 -18.34 8.16
CA GLY A 160 4.10 -19.80 8.28
C GLY A 160 3.71 -20.57 7.01
N ASN A 161 3.40 -19.88 5.91
CA ASN A 161 3.03 -20.47 4.62
C ASN A 161 3.26 -19.49 3.46
N THR A 162 3.08 -19.95 2.21
CA THR A 162 3.25 -19.16 0.98
C THR A 162 1.92 -18.68 0.37
N GLU A 163 0.82 -18.85 1.07
CA GLU A 163 -0.54 -18.58 0.57
C GLU A 163 -1.12 -17.28 1.17
N CYS A 164 -0.47 -16.71 2.19
CA CYS A 164 -0.92 -15.44 2.75
C CYS A 164 -0.81 -14.34 1.69
N ARG A 165 -1.75 -13.41 1.75
CA ARG A 165 -1.88 -12.33 0.76
C ARG A 165 -0.61 -11.51 0.61
N GLU A 166 0.07 -11.23 1.71
CA GLU A 166 1.29 -10.44 1.78
C GLU A 166 2.45 -11.13 1.06
N TYR A 167 2.58 -12.45 1.21
CA TYR A 167 3.57 -13.25 0.50
C TYR A 167 3.29 -13.29 -1.00
N VAL A 168 2.05 -13.62 -1.39
CA VAL A 168 1.66 -13.72 -2.79
C VAL A 168 1.87 -12.38 -3.49
N ALA A 169 1.42 -11.28 -2.87
CA ALA A 169 1.54 -9.95 -3.45
C ALA A 169 3.00 -9.54 -3.69
N LEU A 170 3.89 -9.76 -2.72
CA LEU A 170 5.32 -9.44 -2.88
C LEU A 170 5.99 -10.35 -3.90
N LYS A 171 5.66 -11.65 -3.90
CA LYS A 171 6.19 -12.61 -4.86
C LYS A 171 5.84 -12.24 -6.30
N GLU A 172 4.59 -11.88 -6.57
CA GLU A 172 4.12 -11.46 -7.89
C GLU A 172 4.91 -10.25 -8.42
N VAL A 173 5.29 -9.35 -7.52
CA VAL A 173 6.11 -8.19 -7.85
C VAL A 173 7.53 -8.58 -8.19
N ILE A 174 8.16 -9.42 -7.37
CA ILE A 174 9.52 -9.91 -7.60
C ILE A 174 9.60 -10.68 -8.92
N ASP A 175 8.55 -11.46 -9.25
CA ASP A 175 8.44 -12.23 -10.49
C ASP A 175 8.07 -11.36 -11.71
N GLY A 176 7.72 -10.09 -11.53
CA GLY A 176 7.29 -9.18 -12.59
C GLY A 176 5.92 -9.49 -13.18
N THR A 177 5.09 -10.28 -12.49
CA THR A 177 3.73 -10.64 -12.91
C THR A 177 2.69 -9.64 -12.41
N ARG A 178 3.06 -8.77 -11.49
CA ARG A 178 2.23 -7.70 -10.96
C ARG A 178 2.96 -6.37 -11.07
N THR A 179 2.27 -5.38 -11.61
CA THR A 179 2.67 -3.97 -11.57
C THR A 179 1.83 -3.24 -10.51
N TYR A 180 2.38 -2.17 -9.95
CA TYR A 180 1.70 -1.36 -8.91
C TYR A 180 0.96 -0.20 -9.53
#